data_2a01051e3c0446b2c004fa4454da854d
#
_entry.id   2a01051e3c0446b2c004fa4454da854d
#
_cell.length_a   1.000
_cell.length_b   1.000
_cell.length_c   1.000
_cell.angle_alpha   90.00
_cell.angle_beta   90.00
_cell.angle_gamma   90.00
#
_symmetry.space_group_name_H-M   'P 1'
#
loop_
_entity.id
_entity.type
_entity.pdbx_description
1 polymer ?
#
loop_
_entity_poly.entity_id
_entity_poly.type
_entity_poly.pdbx_seq_one_letter_code
_entity_poly.pdbx_strand_id
1 'polypeptide(L)'
;MKLVIAEKPSVAMSLAAVLGATERKDGYLEGSGYLVSWCVGHLLELAQPEAYKEQYAKWRYEDLPILPENWKYEVPKDKKTQLALLCRLMKDKRVDSVVCATDAGREGELIFRLVYEYAGCNKPMERLWISSMEDAAIREGFDHLRPGSDYDKLYDAAVCRAGADWLIGINATRLFSVLYGVTLNVGRVMSPTLALLVQRESDIESFISKPFYVPEITCGGFTASGEKMTERSEAEKIRMDCDHNSAFVRSVEKQVKTIQPPRLYDLTTLQRECNRIYGYTAQQTLDYVQSLYEKKLATYPRTDSQYLTKDMQATAASLILWLRDNMPFGKGCAGEPDIDRVTDDSKVTDHHAIIPTVEIARTDLTELPSGERDVLTLLAVRLLCATTQAHRFETVTAMLDCQGHTFTAKGKTILQSGWKEVERIHRMSIRQSETEHRENEDAALPVLKEGQTFETVSASLREGKTSPPKHYT
;
A
#
# COMPACT_ATOMS: atom_id res chain seq x y z
N MET A 1 40.01 -7.73 -2.07
CA MET A 1 38.97 -6.67 -2.13
C MET A 1 37.60 -7.34 -2.19
N LYS A 2 36.55 -6.69 -1.68
CA LYS A 2 35.15 -7.15 -1.86
C LYS A 2 34.52 -6.43 -3.07
N LEU A 3 33.84 -7.18 -3.94
CA LEU A 3 33.05 -6.62 -5.03
C LEU A 3 31.59 -6.50 -4.56
N VAL A 4 31.09 -5.29 -4.46
CA VAL A 4 29.70 -4.99 -4.07
C VAL A 4 28.89 -4.71 -5.32
N ILE A 5 27.77 -5.41 -5.49
CA ILE A 5 26.90 -5.23 -6.66
C ILE A 5 25.51 -4.81 -6.17
N ALA A 6 25.16 -3.56 -6.44
CA ALA A 6 23.84 -2.99 -6.16
C ALA A 6 22.86 -3.23 -7.32
N GLU A 7 21.57 -3.01 -7.09
CA GLU A 7 20.55 -3.14 -8.14
C GLU A 7 20.57 -1.96 -9.12
N LYS A 8 20.86 -0.75 -8.60
CA LYS A 8 20.79 0.51 -9.34
C LYS A 8 22.03 1.38 -9.10
N PRO A 9 22.37 2.28 -10.06
CA PRO A 9 23.48 3.23 -9.89
C PRO A 9 23.35 4.12 -8.63
N SER A 10 22.16 4.64 -8.33
CA SER A 10 21.90 5.49 -7.16
C SER A 10 22.24 4.79 -5.85
N VAL A 11 21.83 3.55 -5.70
CA VAL A 11 22.12 2.71 -4.54
C VAL A 11 23.63 2.44 -4.42
N ALA A 12 24.29 2.08 -5.56
CA ALA A 12 25.72 1.86 -5.60
C ALA A 12 26.51 3.10 -5.14
N MET A 13 26.10 4.29 -5.56
CA MET A 13 26.74 5.55 -5.16
C MET A 13 26.62 5.79 -3.65
N SER A 14 25.45 5.51 -3.07
CA SER A 14 25.22 5.63 -1.61
C SER A 14 26.08 4.64 -0.82
N LEU A 15 26.12 3.37 -1.26
CA LEU A 15 26.97 2.35 -0.65
C LEU A 15 28.47 2.72 -0.74
N ALA A 16 28.91 3.13 -1.93
CA ALA A 16 30.30 3.50 -2.18
C ALA A 16 30.76 4.68 -1.30
N ALA A 17 29.90 5.69 -1.11
CA ALA A 17 30.21 6.83 -0.26
C ALA A 17 30.43 6.41 1.19
N VAL A 18 29.59 5.52 1.74
CA VAL A 18 29.69 5.02 3.11
C VAL A 18 30.91 4.11 3.29
N LEU A 19 31.23 3.28 2.28
CA LEU A 19 32.36 2.36 2.29
C LEU A 19 33.70 3.01 1.98
N GLY A 20 33.72 4.29 1.56
CA GLY A 20 34.93 4.98 1.19
C GLY A 20 35.48 4.58 -0.20
N ALA A 21 34.66 4.00 -1.06
CA ALA A 21 35.01 3.70 -2.45
C ALA A 21 34.72 4.92 -3.33
N THR A 22 35.63 5.91 -3.31
CA THR A 22 35.38 7.24 -3.91
C THR A 22 35.99 7.44 -5.29
N GLU A 23 36.94 6.59 -5.70
CA GLU A 23 37.57 6.69 -7.00
C GLU A 23 36.64 6.20 -8.12
N ARG A 24 36.21 7.10 -8.98
CA ARG A 24 35.33 6.76 -10.12
C ARG A 24 36.09 6.10 -11.25
N LYS A 25 35.57 4.98 -11.68
CA LYS A 25 36.02 4.25 -12.89
C LYS A 25 34.84 4.13 -13.87
N ASP A 26 35.12 3.57 -15.05
CA ASP A 26 34.06 3.31 -16.03
C ASP A 26 33.14 2.16 -15.55
N GLY A 27 31.94 2.52 -15.07
CA GLY A 27 30.91 1.62 -14.59
C GLY A 27 31.08 1.06 -13.18
N TYR A 28 32.06 1.54 -12.38
CA TYR A 28 32.21 1.17 -10.98
C TYR A 28 32.98 2.24 -10.18
N LEU A 29 32.99 2.09 -8.85
CA LEU A 29 33.80 2.90 -7.94
C LEU A 29 34.79 1.99 -7.20
N GLU A 30 35.95 2.53 -6.87
CA GLU A 30 37.01 1.79 -6.17
C GLU A 30 37.53 2.59 -4.97
N GLY A 31 37.87 1.91 -3.87
CA GLY A 31 38.48 2.50 -2.69
C GLY A 31 38.27 1.66 -1.45
N SER A 32 39.09 1.91 -0.41
CA SER A 32 39.01 1.27 0.91
C SER A 32 38.81 -0.25 0.92
N GLY A 33 39.37 -0.95 -0.08
CA GLY A 33 39.24 -2.41 -0.19
C GLY A 33 37.96 -2.89 -0.88
N TYR A 34 37.17 -1.99 -1.47
CA TYR A 34 35.93 -2.29 -2.17
C TYR A 34 35.99 -1.89 -3.66
N LEU A 35 35.32 -2.69 -4.47
CA LEU A 35 34.84 -2.33 -5.80
C LEU A 35 33.34 -2.29 -5.73
N VAL A 36 32.70 -1.16 -6.08
CA VAL A 36 31.24 -1.02 -6.02
C VAL A 36 30.72 -0.78 -7.43
N SER A 37 29.88 -1.70 -7.91
CA SER A 37 29.22 -1.60 -9.21
C SER A 37 27.71 -1.89 -9.05
N TRP A 38 26.99 -1.94 -10.17
CA TRP A 38 25.52 -2.06 -10.13
C TRP A 38 24.97 -2.83 -11.32
N CYS A 39 23.80 -3.41 -11.15
CA CYS A 39 22.91 -3.80 -12.23
C CYS A 39 22.12 -2.56 -12.72
N VAL A 40 21.32 -2.73 -13.75
CA VAL A 40 20.33 -1.75 -14.22
C VAL A 40 18.97 -2.46 -14.31
N GLY A 41 18.54 -3.03 -13.16
CA GLY A 41 17.48 -4.01 -13.08
C GLY A 41 17.94 -5.37 -13.65
N HIS A 42 17.03 -6.15 -14.22
CA HIS A 42 17.38 -7.44 -14.83
C HIS A 42 18.33 -7.26 -16.01
N LEU A 43 19.48 -7.95 -15.97
CA LEU A 43 20.46 -8.02 -17.05
C LEU A 43 20.31 -9.29 -17.90
N LEU A 44 19.56 -10.26 -17.37
CA LEU A 44 19.22 -11.51 -18.03
C LEU A 44 17.70 -11.73 -17.92
N GLU A 45 17.09 -12.25 -18.97
CA GLU A 45 15.67 -12.57 -19.07
C GLU A 45 15.50 -14.00 -19.55
N LEU A 46 14.37 -14.64 -19.19
CA LEU A 46 14.05 -15.96 -19.75
C LEU A 46 13.88 -15.86 -21.26
N ALA A 47 14.58 -16.75 -22.00
CA ALA A 47 14.60 -16.75 -23.43
C ALA A 47 13.21 -16.97 -24.04
N GLN A 48 12.99 -16.38 -25.22
CA GLN A 48 11.77 -16.61 -25.98
C GLN A 48 11.68 -18.05 -26.49
N PRO A 49 10.49 -18.57 -26.80
CA PRO A 49 10.30 -19.96 -27.23
C PRO A 49 11.17 -20.40 -28.41
N GLU A 50 11.43 -19.50 -29.37
CA GLU A 50 12.29 -19.79 -30.54
C GLU A 50 13.74 -20.12 -30.17
N ALA A 51 14.24 -19.67 -29.02
CA ALA A 51 15.54 -20.05 -28.50
C ALA A 51 15.66 -21.53 -28.10
N TYR A 52 14.52 -22.16 -27.83
CA TYR A 52 14.44 -23.59 -27.51
C TYR A 52 14.33 -24.46 -28.76
N LYS A 53 13.43 -24.08 -29.71
CA LYS A 53 13.28 -24.73 -31.01
C LYS A 53 12.83 -23.71 -32.04
N GLU A 54 13.45 -23.67 -33.22
CA GLU A 54 13.17 -22.72 -34.29
C GLU A 54 11.68 -22.74 -34.72
N GLN A 55 11.03 -23.91 -34.70
CA GLN A 55 9.63 -24.05 -35.05
C GLN A 55 8.71 -23.18 -34.18
N TYR A 56 9.09 -22.88 -32.93
CA TYR A 56 8.32 -22.05 -32.00
C TYR A 56 8.32 -20.56 -32.37
N ALA A 57 9.05 -20.14 -33.41
CA ALA A 57 8.95 -18.78 -33.95
C ALA A 57 7.54 -18.51 -34.52
N LYS A 58 6.87 -19.55 -35.03
CA LYS A 58 5.47 -19.47 -35.47
C LYS A 58 4.52 -20.00 -34.39
N TRP A 59 3.42 -19.31 -34.18
CA TRP A 59 2.42 -19.72 -33.21
C TRP A 59 1.48 -20.74 -33.85
N ARG A 60 1.55 -21.96 -33.38
CA ARG A 60 0.72 -23.07 -33.86
C ARG A 60 0.16 -23.83 -32.69
N TYR A 61 -1.08 -24.34 -32.85
CA TYR A 61 -1.74 -25.16 -31.84
C TYR A 61 -0.98 -26.45 -31.52
N GLU A 62 -0.39 -27.06 -32.54
CA GLU A 62 0.31 -28.35 -32.47
C GLU A 62 1.61 -28.28 -31.66
N ASP A 63 2.14 -27.08 -31.50
CA ASP A 63 3.38 -26.84 -30.76
C ASP A 63 3.15 -26.67 -29.26
N LEU A 64 1.88 -26.69 -28.80
CA LEU A 64 1.53 -26.44 -27.40
C LEU A 64 1.21 -27.75 -26.65
N PRO A 65 1.56 -27.86 -25.37
CA PRO A 65 2.27 -26.87 -24.57
C PRO A 65 3.80 -26.87 -24.81
N ILE A 66 4.40 -25.68 -24.75
CA ILE A 66 5.86 -25.52 -24.76
C ILE A 66 6.37 -25.65 -23.33
N LEU A 67 7.10 -26.73 -23.06
CA LEU A 67 7.64 -27.07 -21.75
C LEU A 67 9.16 -27.24 -21.86
N PRO A 68 9.95 -26.20 -21.52
CA PRO A 68 11.40 -26.31 -21.50
C PRO A 68 11.89 -27.30 -20.44
N GLU A 69 12.82 -28.18 -20.77
CA GLU A 69 13.49 -29.06 -19.79
C GLU A 69 14.45 -28.26 -18.90
N ASN A 70 15.12 -27.28 -19.47
CA ASN A 70 16.04 -26.40 -18.79
C ASN A 70 15.79 -24.96 -19.21
N TRP A 71 15.83 -24.04 -18.26
CA TRP A 71 15.68 -22.63 -18.54
C TRP A 71 16.88 -22.09 -19.31
N LYS A 72 16.63 -21.34 -20.39
CA LYS A 72 17.62 -20.55 -21.10
C LYS A 72 17.41 -19.08 -20.78
N TYR A 73 18.50 -18.34 -20.69
CA TYR A 73 18.48 -16.91 -20.45
C TYR A 73 19.12 -16.17 -21.62
N GLU A 74 18.56 -15.02 -21.93
CA GLU A 74 19.07 -14.11 -22.97
C GLU A 74 19.45 -12.77 -22.36
N VAL A 75 20.40 -12.10 -22.99
CA VAL A 75 20.89 -10.78 -22.59
C VAL A 75 20.30 -9.74 -23.54
N PRO A 76 19.42 -8.83 -23.05
CA PRO A 76 18.92 -7.71 -23.85
C PRO A 76 20.06 -6.89 -24.45
N LYS A 77 19.87 -6.38 -25.67
CA LYS A 77 20.96 -5.71 -26.43
C LYS A 77 21.55 -4.52 -25.66
N ASP A 78 20.72 -3.75 -25.01
CA ASP A 78 21.08 -2.56 -24.21
C ASP A 78 21.78 -2.90 -22.88
N LYS A 79 21.72 -4.15 -22.43
CA LYS A 79 22.31 -4.62 -21.16
C LYS A 79 23.67 -5.27 -21.29
N LYS A 80 24.13 -5.59 -22.53
CA LYS A 80 25.34 -6.33 -22.79
C LYS A 80 26.59 -5.69 -22.22
N THR A 81 26.72 -4.37 -22.32
CA THR A 81 27.91 -3.64 -21.84
C THR A 81 28.04 -3.74 -20.33
N GLN A 82 26.94 -3.52 -19.59
CA GLN A 82 26.94 -3.59 -18.13
C GLN A 82 27.18 -5.03 -17.63
N LEU A 83 26.55 -6.02 -18.26
CA LEU A 83 26.77 -7.41 -17.91
C LEU A 83 28.25 -7.84 -18.16
N ALA A 84 28.83 -7.44 -19.28
CA ALA A 84 30.25 -7.73 -19.58
C ALA A 84 31.20 -7.11 -18.56
N LEU A 85 30.88 -5.88 -18.08
CA LEU A 85 31.64 -5.23 -17.01
C LEU A 85 31.58 -6.04 -15.72
N LEU A 86 30.37 -6.41 -15.27
CA LEU A 86 30.19 -7.19 -14.03
C LEU A 86 30.91 -8.54 -14.11
N CYS A 87 30.80 -9.24 -15.24
CA CYS A 87 31.52 -10.50 -15.46
C CYS A 87 33.04 -10.30 -15.35
N ARG A 88 33.58 -9.18 -15.89
CA ARG A 88 35.01 -8.85 -15.80
C ARG A 88 35.40 -8.59 -14.34
N LEU A 89 34.63 -7.81 -13.60
CA LEU A 89 34.89 -7.49 -12.19
C LEU A 89 34.82 -8.75 -11.30
N MET A 90 33.86 -9.62 -11.52
CA MET A 90 33.75 -10.90 -10.78
C MET A 90 34.95 -11.83 -11.04
N LYS A 91 35.60 -11.73 -12.20
CA LYS A 91 36.81 -12.51 -12.56
C LYS A 91 38.11 -11.81 -12.17
N ASP A 92 38.08 -10.57 -11.70
CA ASP A 92 39.27 -9.82 -11.29
C ASP A 92 39.96 -10.55 -10.13
N LYS A 93 41.27 -10.78 -10.27
CA LYS A 93 42.11 -11.50 -9.29
C LYS A 93 42.20 -10.73 -7.94
N ARG A 94 41.95 -9.43 -7.93
CA ARG A 94 41.94 -8.59 -6.73
C ARG A 94 40.72 -8.81 -5.86
N VAL A 95 39.66 -9.38 -6.43
CA VAL A 95 38.37 -9.64 -5.73
C VAL A 95 38.45 -10.99 -5.03
N ASP A 96 38.23 -11.01 -3.75
CA ASP A 96 38.23 -12.20 -2.90
C ASP A 96 36.82 -12.75 -2.67
N SER A 97 35.83 -11.85 -2.51
CA SER A 97 34.41 -12.20 -2.34
C SER A 97 33.50 -11.19 -3.04
N VAL A 98 32.26 -11.61 -3.28
CA VAL A 98 31.22 -10.79 -3.93
C VAL A 98 30.08 -10.57 -2.96
N VAL A 99 29.69 -9.30 -2.78
CA VAL A 99 28.56 -8.92 -1.94
C VAL A 99 27.34 -8.63 -2.82
N CYS A 100 26.30 -9.41 -2.64
CA CYS A 100 24.97 -9.13 -3.19
C CYS A 100 24.33 -7.99 -2.39
N ALA A 101 24.29 -6.80 -2.97
CA ALA A 101 23.72 -5.58 -2.41
C ALA A 101 22.56 -5.03 -3.27
N THR A 102 21.90 -5.91 -4.03
CA THR A 102 20.61 -5.63 -4.66
C THR A 102 19.51 -5.52 -3.61
N ASP A 103 18.38 -4.97 -3.98
CA ASP A 103 17.24 -4.79 -3.06
C ASP A 103 16.99 -6.08 -2.27
N ALA A 104 16.74 -5.93 -0.97
CA ALA A 104 16.55 -7.06 -0.07
C ALA A 104 15.17 -7.68 -0.32
N GLY A 105 15.13 -8.67 -1.19
CA GLY A 105 13.90 -9.32 -1.62
C GLY A 105 14.15 -10.35 -2.71
N ARG A 106 13.10 -11.07 -3.06
CA ARG A 106 13.13 -12.16 -4.04
C ARG A 106 13.63 -11.72 -5.42
N GLU A 107 13.18 -10.56 -5.90
CA GLU A 107 13.59 -10.05 -7.23
C GLU A 107 15.04 -9.59 -7.23
N GLY A 108 15.50 -8.91 -6.18
CA GLY A 108 16.90 -8.51 -6.06
C GLY A 108 17.84 -9.71 -6.00
N GLU A 109 17.44 -10.78 -5.30
CA GLU A 109 18.20 -12.04 -5.26
C GLU A 109 18.29 -12.65 -6.67
N LEU A 110 17.19 -12.69 -7.42
CA LEU A 110 17.16 -13.20 -8.78
C LEU A 110 18.08 -12.40 -9.72
N ILE A 111 17.98 -11.06 -9.67
CA ILE A 111 18.81 -10.16 -10.50
C ILE A 111 20.31 -10.46 -10.29
N PHE A 112 20.73 -10.56 -9.03
CA PHE A 112 22.13 -10.78 -8.71
C PHE A 112 22.59 -12.21 -9.07
N ARG A 113 21.83 -13.24 -8.67
CA ARG A 113 22.22 -14.64 -8.86
C ARG A 113 22.35 -15.02 -10.33
N LEU A 114 21.44 -14.54 -11.18
CA LEU A 114 21.54 -14.77 -12.62
C LEU A 114 22.84 -14.22 -13.20
N VAL A 115 23.28 -13.03 -12.75
CA VAL A 115 24.55 -12.43 -13.19
C VAL A 115 25.74 -13.22 -12.65
N TYR A 116 25.70 -13.63 -11.38
CA TYR A 116 26.74 -14.41 -10.74
C TYR A 116 26.96 -15.77 -11.41
N GLU A 117 25.87 -16.48 -11.71
CA GLU A 117 25.88 -17.77 -12.42
C GLU A 117 26.34 -17.61 -13.89
N TYR A 118 25.81 -16.59 -14.58
CA TYR A 118 26.21 -16.31 -15.98
C TYR A 118 27.70 -15.97 -16.10
N ALA A 119 28.24 -15.26 -15.12
CA ALA A 119 29.69 -14.97 -15.08
C ALA A 119 30.56 -16.23 -14.81
N GLY A 120 29.96 -17.34 -14.36
CA GLY A 120 30.67 -18.51 -13.86
C GLY A 120 31.55 -18.18 -12.66
N CYS A 121 31.06 -17.33 -11.77
CA CYS A 121 31.79 -16.90 -10.59
C CYS A 121 31.75 -17.98 -9.50
N ASN A 122 32.93 -18.32 -8.96
CA ASN A 122 33.08 -19.32 -7.89
C ASN A 122 33.61 -18.71 -6.57
N LYS A 123 33.65 -17.38 -6.47
CA LYS A 123 34.10 -16.68 -5.26
C LYS A 123 33.06 -16.73 -4.19
N PRO A 124 33.42 -16.68 -2.89
CA PRO A 124 32.47 -16.58 -1.82
C PRO A 124 31.47 -15.45 -2.04
N MET A 125 30.20 -15.72 -1.80
CA MET A 125 29.11 -14.77 -1.92
C MET A 125 28.54 -14.44 -0.55
N GLU A 126 28.43 -13.15 -0.26
CA GLU A 126 27.82 -12.60 0.94
C GLU A 126 26.59 -11.76 0.57
N ARG A 127 25.65 -11.63 1.46
CA ARG A 127 24.40 -10.88 1.26
C ARG A 127 24.30 -9.71 2.23
N LEU A 128 24.13 -8.51 1.70
CA LEU A 128 23.71 -7.32 2.44
C LEU A 128 22.18 -7.30 2.51
N TRP A 129 21.62 -7.27 3.71
CA TRP A 129 20.17 -7.21 3.94
C TRP A 129 19.83 -6.01 4.81
N ILE A 130 19.36 -4.92 4.21
CA ILE A 130 19.02 -3.66 4.89
C ILE A 130 17.66 -3.17 4.44
N SER A 131 16.92 -2.53 5.35
CA SER A 131 15.59 -1.94 5.09
C SER A 131 15.64 -0.41 4.98
N SER A 132 16.82 0.21 5.20
CA SER A 132 17.04 1.65 5.07
C SER A 132 18.36 1.93 4.37
N MET A 133 18.42 3.04 3.64
CA MET A 133 19.63 3.53 2.98
C MET A 133 20.37 4.60 3.80
N GLU A 134 20.00 4.78 5.07
CA GLU A 134 20.74 5.66 6.00
C GLU A 134 22.17 5.14 6.20
N ASP A 135 23.12 6.05 6.38
CA ASP A 135 24.54 5.70 6.51
C ASP A 135 24.81 4.73 7.67
N ALA A 136 24.06 4.89 8.78
CA ALA A 136 24.16 3.99 9.93
C ALA A 136 23.71 2.56 9.59
N ALA A 137 22.56 2.43 8.92
CA ALA A 137 22.02 1.14 8.50
C ALA A 137 22.94 0.43 7.48
N ILE A 138 23.57 1.19 6.58
CA ILE A 138 24.53 0.64 5.62
C ILE A 138 25.76 0.09 6.37
N ARG A 139 26.35 0.85 7.31
CA ARG A 139 27.51 0.39 8.09
C ARG A 139 27.20 -0.86 8.88
N GLU A 140 26.11 -0.85 9.62
CA GLU A 140 25.65 -2.00 10.40
C GLU A 140 25.41 -3.22 9.52
N GLY A 141 24.77 -3.04 8.35
CA GLY A 141 24.55 -4.12 7.38
C GLY A 141 25.85 -4.74 6.86
N PHE A 142 26.89 -3.93 6.62
CA PHE A 142 28.21 -4.44 6.21
C PHE A 142 28.98 -5.12 7.34
N ASP A 143 28.73 -4.75 8.59
CA ASP A 143 29.27 -5.44 9.77
C ASP A 143 28.60 -6.80 10.01
N HIS A 144 27.38 -7.00 9.47
CA HIS A 144 26.55 -8.20 9.65
C HIS A 144 26.19 -8.90 8.33
N LEU A 145 27.11 -8.90 7.36
CA LEU A 145 26.92 -9.65 6.11
C LEU A 145 26.65 -11.13 6.39
N ARG A 146 25.71 -11.72 5.68
CA ARG A 146 25.35 -13.13 5.80
C ARG A 146 25.88 -13.94 4.62
N PRO A 147 26.14 -15.25 4.81
CA PRO A 147 26.46 -16.13 3.69
C PRO A 147 25.35 -16.11 2.62
N GLY A 148 25.71 -16.07 1.35
CA GLY A 148 24.73 -16.10 0.27
C GLY A 148 23.87 -17.37 0.26
N SER A 149 24.40 -18.49 0.75
CA SER A 149 23.67 -19.77 0.87
C SER A 149 22.41 -19.69 1.74
N ASP A 150 22.35 -18.75 2.70
CA ASP A 150 21.17 -18.56 3.54
C ASP A 150 19.93 -18.12 2.71
N TYR A 151 20.16 -17.62 1.50
CA TYR A 151 19.14 -17.08 0.58
C TYR A 151 18.86 -17.99 -0.63
N ASP A 152 19.38 -19.22 -0.66
CA ASP A 152 19.17 -20.16 -1.77
C ASP A 152 17.69 -20.45 -1.99
N LYS A 153 16.92 -20.68 -0.93
CA LYS A 153 15.46 -20.88 -1.02
C LYS A 153 14.71 -19.66 -1.57
N LEU A 154 15.19 -18.45 -1.28
CA LEU A 154 14.62 -17.22 -1.81
C LEU A 154 14.86 -17.11 -3.31
N TYR A 155 16.08 -17.46 -3.77
CA TYR A 155 16.43 -17.56 -5.18
C TYR A 155 15.58 -18.62 -5.90
N ASP A 156 15.47 -19.83 -5.35
CA ASP A 156 14.62 -20.89 -5.90
C ASP A 156 13.16 -20.43 -6.06
N ALA A 157 12.61 -19.77 -5.07
CA ALA A 157 11.27 -19.21 -5.13
C ALA A 157 11.12 -18.15 -6.26
N ALA A 158 12.16 -17.35 -6.50
CA ALA A 158 12.17 -16.36 -7.58
C ALA A 158 12.22 -17.04 -8.96
N VAL A 159 13.07 -18.04 -9.14
CA VAL A 159 13.18 -18.84 -10.37
C VAL A 159 11.87 -19.58 -10.65
N CYS A 160 11.28 -20.24 -9.64
CA CYS A 160 9.99 -20.91 -9.78
C CYS A 160 8.89 -19.95 -10.22
N ARG A 161 8.84 -18.75 -9.64
CA ARG A 161 7.86 -17.73 -10.03
C ARG A 161 8.07 -17.26 -11.47
N ALA A 162 9.30 -16.93 -11.85
CA ALA A 162 9.61 -16.49 -13.21
C ALA A 162 9.25 -17.58 -14.23
N GLY A 163 9.61 -18.85 -13.94
CA GLY A 163 9.25 -19.99 -14.76
C GLY A 163 7.75 -20.22 -14.89
N ALA A 164 7.01 -20.12 -13.78
CA ALA A 164 5.54 -20.25 -13.79
C ALA A 164 4.88 -19.13 -14.61
N ASP A 165 5.32 -17.88 -14.45
CA ASP A 165 4.83 -16.75 -15.23
C ASP A 165 5.14 -16.92 -16.74
N TRP A 166 6.32 -17.43 -17.10
CA TRP A 166 6.68 -17.74 -18.47
C TRP A 166 5.81 -18.87 -19.05
N LEU A 167 5.67 -20.00 -18.34
CA LEU A 167 4.88 -21.14 -18.79
C LEU A 167 3.42 -20.78 -19.04
N ILE A 168 2.80 -20.10 -18.10
CA ILE A 168 1.39 -19.69 -18.23
C ILE A 168 1.26 -18.61 -19.29
N GLY A 169 2.11 -17.57 -19.24
CA GLY A 169 2.05 -16.44 -20.14
C GLY A 169 2.24 -16.86 -21.60
N ILE A 170 3.28 -17.62 -21.90
CA ILE A 170 3.58 -18.05 -23.29
C ILE A 170 2.53 -19.02 -23.80
N ASN A 171 2.23 -20.09 -23.08
CA ASN A 171 1.33 -21.12 -23.58
C ASN A 171 -0.11 -20.64 -23.71
N ALA A 172 -0.64 -19.96 -22.70
CA ALA A 172 -2.00 -19.46 -22.75
C ALA A 172 -2.18 -18.31 -23.74
N THR A 173 -1.21 -17.39 -23.83
CA THR A 173 -1.25 -16.32 -24.84
C THR A 173 -1.28 -16.92 -26.25
N ARG A 174 -0.41 -17.88 -26.56
CA ARG A 174 -0.35 -18.51 -27.87
C ARG A 174 -1.62 -19.31 -28.16
N LEU A 175 -2.09 -20.10 -27.19
CA LEU A 175 -3.30 -20.90 -27.32
C LEU A 175 -4.51 -20.03 -27.71
N PHE A 176 -4.82 -19.04 -26.89
CA PHE A 176 -5.98 -18.18 -27.13
C PHE A 176 -5.80 -17.33 -28.38
N SER A 177 -4.60 -16.84 -28.67
CA SER A 177 -4.35 -16.05 -29.88
C SER A 177 -4.55 -16.87 -31.15
N VAL A 178 -4.12 -18.12 -31.17
CA VAL A 178 -4.35 -19.03 -32.32
C VAL A 178 -5.82 -19.37 -32.47
N LEU A 179 -6.51 -19.70 -31.39
CA LEU A 179 -7.93 -20.07 -31.41
C LEU A 179 -8.84 -18.92 -31.88
N TYR A 180 -8.52 -17.70 -31.50
CA TYR A 180 -9.36 -16.52 -31.80
C TYR A 180 -8.86 -15.69 -33.00
N GLY A 181 -7.70 -16.02 -33.56
CA GLY A 181 -7.11 -15.31 -34.71
C GLY A 181 -6.67 -13.87 -34.44
N VAL A 182 -6.49 -13.52 -33.17
CA VAL A 182 -6.07 -12.18 -32.72
C VAL A 182 -5.17 -12.31 -31.49
N THR A 183 -4.19 -11.43 -31.31
CA THR A 183 -3.30 -11.48 -30.16
C THR A 183 -4.07 -11.24 -28.85
N LEU A 184 -4.15 -12.26 -28.01
CA LEU A 184 -4.76 -12.24 -26.69
C LEU A 184 -3.72 -12.54 -25.63
N ASN A 185 -3.23 -11.49 -24.97
CA ASN A 185 -2.23 -11.65 -23.90
C ASN A 185 -2.88 -12.23 -22.63
N VAL A 186 -2.28 -13.29 -22.11
CA VAL A 186 -2.69 -13.95 -20.87
C VAL A 186 -1.57 -13.86 -19.85
N GLY A 187 -1.91 -13.51 -18.62
CA GLY A 187 -0.95 -13.43 -17.53
C GLY A 187 -1.59 -13.74 -16.18
N ARG A 188 -0.81 -14.29 -15.29
CA ARG A 188 -1.25 -14.75 -13.96
C ARG A 188 -1.93 -13.66 -13.12
N VAL A 189 -1.53 -12.41 -13.25
CA VAL A 189 -2.12 -11.27 -12.54
C VAL A 189 -3.08 -10.50 -13.43
N MET A 190 -2.68 -10.22 -14.66
CA MET A 190 -3.43 -9.39 -15.60
C MET A 190 -4.81 -9.97 -15.94
N SER A 191 -4.88 -11.25 -16.26
CA SER A 191 -6.13 -11.88 -16.70
C SER A 191 -7.19 -11.97 -15.59
N PRO A 192 -6.89 -12.44 -14.36
CA PRO A 192 -7.88 -12.43 -13.29
C PRO A 192 -8.27 -11.01 -12.86
N THR A 193 -7.35 -10.04 -12.92
CA THR A 193 -7.69 -8.63 -12.65
C THR A 193 -8.68 -8.09 -13.67
N LEU A 194 -8.45 -8.35 -14.96
CA LEU A 194 -9.37 -7.97 -16.02
C LEU A 194 -10.75 -8.66 -15.84
N ALA A 195 -10.77 -9.95 -15.49
CA ALA A 195 -12.00 -10.68 -15.24
C ALA A 195 -12.82 -10.07 -14.09
N LEU A 196 -12.18 -9.64 -13.00
CA LEU A 196 -12.84 -8.94 -11.90
C LEU A 196 -13.44 -7.60 -12.34
N LEU A 197 -12.73 -6.84 -13.18
CA LEU A 197 -13.25 -5.58 -13.73
C LEU A 197 -14.45 -5.81 -14.64
N VAL A 198 -14.37 -6.78 -15.57
CA VAL A 198 -15.47 -7.12 -16.47
C VAL A 198 -16.71 -7.59 -15.69
N GLN A 199 -16.52 -8.42 -14.66
CA GLN A 199 -17.63 -8.85 -13.81
C GLN A 199 -18.27 -7.64 -13.11
N ARG A 200 -17.46 -6.72 -12.56
CA ARG A 200 -17.96 -5.50 -11.90
C ARG A 200 -18.75 -4.61 -12.85
N GLU A 201 -18.27 -4.41 -14.10
CA GLU A 201 -19.01 -3.67 -15.12
C GLU A 201 -20.33 -4.34 -15.46
N SER A 202 -20.34 -5.66 -15.63
CA SER A 202 -21.57 -6.43 -15.84
C SER A 202 -22.57 -6.26 -14.70
N ASP A 203 -22.10 -6.28 -13.45
CA ASP A 203 -22.94 -6.06 -12.26
C ASP A 203 -23.53 -4.63 -12.24
N ILE A 204 -22.77 -3.63 -12.71
CA ILE A 204 -23.22 -2.25 -12.81
C ILE A 204 -24.24 -2.07 -13.94
N GLU A 205 -23.94 -2.58 -15.13
CA GLU A 205 -24.80 -2.47 -16.32
C GLU A 205 -26.11 -3.23 -16.17
N SER A 206 -26.07 -4.41 -15.56
CA SER A 206 -27.27 -5.23 -15.31
C SER A 206 -28.08 -4.79 -14.09
N PHE A 207 -27.59 -3.80 -13.33
CA PHE A 207 -28.26 -3.36 -12.11
C PHE A 207 -29.56 -2.64 -12.42
N ILE A 208 -30.66 -3.14 -11.85
CA ILE A 208 -31.98 -2.50 -11.93
C ILE A 208 -32.21 -1.70 -10.67
N SER A 209 -32.21 -0.37 -10.82
CA SER A 209 -32.52 0.53 -9.73
C SER A 209 -33.99 0.40 -9.28
N LYS A 210 -34.19 0.16 -8.00
CA LYS A 210 -35.53 0.06 -7.39
C LYS A 210 -35.77 1.25 -6.46
N PRO A 211 -36.96 1.88 -6.52
CA PRO A 211 -37.32 2.92 -5.59
C PRO A 211 -37.48 2.35 -4.18
N PHE A 212 -37.29 3.19 -3.19
CA PHE A 212 -37.61 2.90 -1.81
C PHE A 212 -38.11 4.16 -1.09
N TYR A 213 -38.87 3.95 -0.04
CA TYR A 213 -39.55 4.96 0.73
C TYR A 213 -39.23 4.77 2.19
N VAL A 214 -38.93 5.85 2.91
CA VAL A 214 -38.67 5.83 4.35
C VAL A 214 -39.52 6.90 4.99
N PRO A 215 -40.53 6.54 5.78
CA PRO A 215 -41.27 7.52 6.57
C PRO A 215 -40.36 8.09 7.66
N GLU A 216 -40.41 9.38 7.87
CA GLU A 216 -39.58 10.10 8.82
C GLU A 216 -40.45 11.00 9.68
N ILE A 217 -40.18 11.13 10.99
CA ILE A 217 -40.80 12.07 11.90
C ILE A 217 -39.75 13.04 12.41
N THR A 218 -40.09 14.33 12.46
CA THR A 218 -39.25 15.38 13.03
C THR A 218 -39.92 15.88 14.32
N CYS A 219 -39.18 15.83 15.39
CA CYS A 219 -39.63 16.27 16.70
C CYS A 219 -38.42 16.78 17.52
N GLY A 220 -38.62 17.79 18.37
CA GLY A 220 -37.58 18.28 19.28
C GLY A 220 -36.26 18.67 18.63
N GLY A 221 -36.27 19.05 17.35
CA GLY A 221 -35.08 19.48 16.61
C GLY A 221 -34.23 18.33 16.00
N PHE A 222 -34.75 17.10 16.01
CA PHE A 222 -34.08 15.95 15.37
C PHE A 222 -35.08 15.16 14.51
N THR A 223 -34.57 14.31 13.63
CA THR A 223 -35.36 13.43 12.75
C THR A 223 -35.16 11.98 13.14
N ALA A 224 -36.24 11.21 13.23
CA ALA A 224 -36.23 9.76 13.39
C ALA A 224 -36.80 9.10 12.13
N SER A 225 -36.15 8.04 11.66
CA SER A 225 -36.51 7.31 10.43
C SER A 225 -37.20 6.00 10.79
N GLY A 226 -38.28 5.68 10.06
CA GLY A 226 -38.94 4.39 10.09
C GLY A 226 -38.23 3.34 9.24
N GLU A 227 -38.84 2.20 9.02
CA GLU A 227 -38.30 1.15 8.16
C GLU A 227 -38.30 1.54 6.68
N LYS A 228 -37.31 1.02 5.96
CA LYS A 228 -37.22 1.19 4.50
C LYS A 228 -38.21 0.27 3.81
N MET A 229 -39.10 0.82 2.99
CA MET A 229 -40.18 0.13 2.29
C MET A 229 -40.05 0.20 0.79
N THR A 230 -40.60 -0.79 0.09
CA THR A 230 -40.64 -0.80 -1.39
C THR A 230 -41.96 -0.20 -1.92
N GLU A 231 -43.03 -0.28 -1.12
CA GLU A 231 -44.36 0.18 -1.51
C GLU A 231 -44.62 1.60 -0.98
N ARG A 232 -44.84 2.54 -1.91
CA ARG A 232 -45.10 3.95 -1.60
C ARG A 232 -46.36 4.14 -0.78
N SER A 233 -47.43 3.39 -1.13
CA SER A 233 -48.73 3.50 -0.48
C SER A 233 -48.70 3.14 1.01
N GLU A 234 -47.90 2.14 1.40
CA GLU A 234 -47.73 1.74 2.78
C GLU A 234 -46.95 2.80 3.57
N ALA A 235 -45.86 3.31 2.99
CA ALA A 235 -45.04 4.35 3.60
C ALA A 235 -45.79 5.67 3.74
N GLU A 236 -46.65 6.04 2.76
CA GLU A 236 -47.48 7.21 2.82
C GLU A 236 -48.60 7.08 3.89
N LYS A 237 -49.16 5.88 4.08
CA LYS A 237 -50.10 5.62 5.14
C LYS A 237 -49.47 5.88 6.53
N ILE A 238 -48.27 5.36 6.77
CA ILE A 238 -47.51 5.58 8.01
C ILE A 238 -47.26 7.08 8.22
N ARG A 239 -46.87 7.80 7.14
CA ARG A 239 -46.67 9.25 7.19
C ARG A 239 -47.96 9.96 7.64
N MET A 240 -49.11 9.63 7.02
CA MET A 240 -50.40 10.24 7.34
C MET A 240 -50.85 9.92 8.79
N ASP A 241 -50.65 8.66 9.21
CA ASP A 241 -51.02 8.23 10.59
C ASP A 241 -50.21 8.97 11.65
N CYS A 242 -48.97 9.37 11.35
CA CYS A 242 -48.06 10.02 12.31
C CYS A 242 -48.09 11.55 12.23
N ASP A 243 -48.49 12.14 11.11
CA ASP A 243 -48.44 13.60 10.93
C ASP A 243 -49.35 14.32 11.88
N HIS A 244 -48.80 15.35 12.57
CA HIS A 244 -49.49 16.12 13.61
C HIS A 244 -49.99 15.32 14.83
N ASN A 245 -49.50 14.08 15.00
CA ASN A 245 -49.76 13.22 16.14
C ASN A 245 -48.64 13.23 17.17
N SER A 246 -48.88 12.68 18.35
CA SER A 246 -47.85 12.57 19.39
C SER A 246 -46.93 11.37 19.14
N ALA A 247 -45.66 11.53 19.51
CA ALA A 247 -44.70 10.43 19.58
C ALA A 247 -44.08 10.36 20.97
N PHE A 248 -43.73 9.17 21.40
CA PHE A 248 -43.04 8.99 22.69
C PHE A 248 -41.79 8.14 22.52
N VAL A 249 -40.78 8.41 23.35
CA VAL A 249 -39.52 7.67 23.38
C VAL A 249 -39.75 6.36 24.11
N ARG A 250 -39.65 5.23 23.38
CA ARG A 250 -39.81 3.88 23.91
C ARG A 250 -38.57 3.39 24.65
N SER A 251 -37.39 3.66 24.05
CA SER A 251 -36.11 3.31 24.67
C SER A 251 -34.99 4.22 24.19
N VAL A 252 -33.96 4.38 25.02
CA VAL A 252 -32.75 5.11 24.70
C VAL A 252 -31.54 4.23 25.03
N GLU A 253 -30.85 3.75 24.02
CA GLU A 253 -29.62 2.96 24.16
C GLU A 253 -28.40 3.83 23.90
N LYS A 254 -27.44 3.79 24.82
CA LYS A 254 -26.15 4.48 24.71
C LYS A 254 -25.04 3.46 24.68
N GLN A 255 -24.15 3.58 23.70
CA GLN A 255 -23.01 2.70 23.54
C GLN A 255 -21.73 3.48 23.24
N VAL A 256 -20.72 3.31 24.08
CA VAL A 256 -19.39 3.85 23.79
C VAL A 256 -18.68 2.93 22.81
N LYS A 257 -18.27 3.49 21.66
CA LYS A 257 -17.51 2.81 20.62
C LYS A 257 -16.09 3.36 20.57
N THR A 258 -15.15 2.46 20.31
CA THR A 258 -13.73 2.78 20.17
C THR A 258 -13.26 2.33 18.79
N ILE A 259 -12.66 3.27 18.03
CA ILE A 259 -11.97 2.97 16.78
C ILE A 259 -10.47 3.04 17.05
N GLN A 260 -9.81 1.90 16.94
CA GLN A 260 -8.37 1.80 17.16
C GLN A 260 -7.61 2.62 16.10
N PRO A 261 -6.43 3.12 16.43
CA PRO A 261 -5.53 3.73 15.45
C PRO A 261 -5.24 2.79 14.29
N PRO A 262 -5.04 3.32 13.07
CA PRO A 262 -4.66 2.52 11.92
C PRO A 262 -3.27 1.93 12.14
N ARG A 263 -2.97 0.82 11.44
CA ARG A 263 -1.61 0.29 11.37
C ARG A 263 -0.75 1.16 10.45
N LEU A 264 0.56 0.94 10.49
CA LEU A 264 1.49 1.56 9.56
C LEU A 264 1.21 1.09 8.12
N TYR A 265 1.90 1.67 7.15
CA TYR A 265 1.73 1.29 5.76
C TYR A 265 2.62 0.12 5.36
N ASP A 266 2.01 -0.89 4.73
CA ASP A 266 2.62 -1.70 3.68
C ASP A 266 2.45 -1.01 2.32
N LEU A 267 3.05 -1.54 1.26
CA LEU A 267 2.95 -0.94 -0.08
C LEU A 267 1.50 -0.87 -0.56
N THR A 268 0.73 -1.94 -0.39
CA THR A 268 -0.65 -2.02 -0.89
C THR A 268 -1.57 -0.99 -0.20
N THR A 269 -1.48 -0.87 1.11
CA THR A 269 -2.28 0.11 1.85
C THR A 269 -1.87 1.54 1.56
N LEU A 270 -0.57 1.79 1.34
CA LEU A 270 -0.07 3.09 0.90
C LEU A 270 -0.63 3.46 -0.48
N GLN A 271 -0.56 2.55 -1.45
CA GLN A 271 -1.09 2.75 -2.81
C GLN A 271 -2.59 3.07 -2.79
N ARG A 272 -3.37 2.32 -2.00
CA ARG A 272 -4.81 2.57 -1.85
C ARG A 272 -5.11 3.94 -1.26
N GLU A 273 -4.35 4.34 -0.26
CA GLU A 273 -4.55 5.62 0.42
C GLU A 273 -4.12 6.79 -0.48
N CYS A 274 -2.99 6.69 -1.19
CA CYS A 274 -2.55 7.68 -2.17
C CYS A 274 -3.55 7.84 -3.31
N ASN A 275 -4.13 6.74 -3.80
CA ASN A 275 -5.18 6.80 -4.81
C ASN A 275 -6.43 7.52 -4.27
N ARG A 276 -6.87 7.18 -3.06
CA ARG A 276 -8.06 7.77 -2.43
C ARG A 276 -7.91 9.28 -2.18
N ILE A 277 -6.72 9.73 -1.77
CA ILE A 277 -6.50 11.12 -1.35
C ILE A 277 -6.04 12.00 -2.52
N TYR A 278 -5.09 11.50 -3.32
CA TYR A 278 -4.40 12.27 -4.36
C TYR A 278 -4.72 11.82 -5.79
N GLY A 279 -5.44 10.69 -5.96
CA GLY A 279 -5.73 10.12 -7.28
C GLY A 279 -4.53 9.46 -7.96
N TYR A 280 -3.43 9.20 -7.24
CA TYR A 280 -2.25 8.56 -7.81
C TYR A 280 -2.52 7.09 -8.15
N THR A 281 -1.97 6.64 -9.27
CA THR A 281 -1.98 5.21 -9.60
C THR A 281 -1.05 4.43 -8.66
N ALA A 282 -1.25 3.12 -8.60
CA ALA A 282 -0.37 2.24 -7.83
C ALA A 282 1.10 2.36 -8.29
N GLN A 283 1.34 2.49 -9.60
CA GLN A 283 2.69 2.66 -10.14
C GLN A 283 3.30 4.00 -9.73
N GLN A 284 2.58 5.11 -9.88
CA GLN A 284 3.06 6.43 -9.46
C GLN A 284 3.43 6.45 -7.97
N THR A 285 2.58 5.85 -7.12
CA THR A 285 2.87 5.75 -5.68
C THR A 285 4.16 4.97 -5.42
N LEU A 286 4.35 3.84 -6.12
CA LEU A 286 5.57 3.05 -6.01
C LEU A 286 6.79 3.84 -6.47
N ASP A 287 6.70 4.56 -7.58
CA ASP A 287 7.81 5.35 -8.12
C ASP A 287 8.21 6.48 -7.14
N TYR A 288 7.23 7.16 -6.55
CA TYR A 288 7.49 8.23 -5.56
C TYR A 288 8.13 7.68 -4.29
N VAL A 289 7.59 6.60 -3.72
CA VAL A 289 8.15 6.04 -2.48
C VAL A 289 9.52 5.38 -2.73
N GLN A 290 9.75 4.81 -3.92
CA GLN A 290 11.06 4.29 -4.32
C GLN A 290 12.09 5.42 -4.43
N SER A 291 11.71 6.56 -5.03
CA SER A 291 12.57 7.75 -5.09
C SER A 291 12.89 8.29 -3.69
N LEU A 292 11.90 8.33 -2.78
CA LEU A 292 12.10 8.72 -1.39
C LEU A 292 13.08 7.78 -0.65
N TYR A 293 12.96 6.48 -0.89
CA TYR A 293 13.90 5.48 -0.35
C TYR A 293 15.33 5.73 -0.85
N GLU A 294 15.51 5.95 -2.14
CA GLU A 294 16.83 6.23 -2.75
C GLU A 294 17.41 7.57 -2.26
N LYS A 295 16.56 8.54 -1.90
CA LYS A 295 16.91 9.80 -1.24
C LYS A 295 17.11 9.66 0.28
N LYS A 296 16.98 8.48 0.82
CA LYS A 296 17.08 8.17 2.27
C LYS A 296 15.96 8.78 3.13
N LEU A 297 14.84 9.20 2.54
CA LEU A 297 13.72 9.86 3.22
C LEU A 297 12.61 8.91 3.66
N ALA A 298 12.56 7.71 3.10
CA ALA A 298 11.62 6.65 3.49
C ALA A 298 12.33 5.31 3.60
N THR A 299 11.74 4.38 4.34
CA THR A 299 12.20 2.99 4.41
C THR A 299 11.79 2.21 3.16
N TYR A 300 12.28 0.97 3.02
CA TYR A 300 12.11 0.17 1.80
C TYR A 300 10.63 -0.03 1.43
N PRO A 301 10.23 0.28 0.18
CA PRO A 301 8.82 0.36 -0.17
C PRO A 301 8.13 -0.98 -0.42
N ARG A 302 8.87 -2.03 -0.84
CA ARG A 302 8.26 -3.31 -1.18
C ARG A 302 8.19 -4.21 0.05
N THR A 303 7.29 -3.88 0.95
CA THR A 303 7.01 -4.65 2.17
C THR A 303 5.52 -4.97 2.25
N ASP A 304 5.20 -6.09 2.86
CA ASP A 304 3.85 -6.52 3.23
C ASP A 304 3.57 -6.35 4.73
N SER A 305 4.59 -5.92 5.49
CA SER A 305 4.45 -5.67 6.92
C SER A 305 3.89 -4.28 7.21
N GLN A 306 3.06 -4.21 8.24
CA GLN A 306 2.49 -2.99 8.81
C GLN A 306 3.04 -2.71 10.22
N TYR A 307 4.17 -3.33 10.56
CA TYR A 307 4.81 -3.26 11.88
C TYR A 307 6.28 -2.92 11.75
N LEU A 308 6.83 -2.34 12.82
CA LEU A 308 8.26 -2.13 13.01
C LEU A 308 8.88 -3.28 13.80
N THR A 309 10.18 -3.43 13.68
CA THR A 309 10.99 -4.30 14.53
C THR A 309 11.38 -3.58 15.83
N LYS A 310 11.75 -4.31 16.86
CA LYS A 310 12.09 -3.74 18.18
C LYS A 310 13.30 -2.82 18.15
N ASP A 311 14.29 -3.11 17.31
CA ASP A 311 15.46 -2.25 17.10
C ASP A 311 15.09 -0.87 16.53
N MET A 312 13.97 -0.74 15.83
CA MET A 312 13.47 0.52 15.30
C MET A 312 12.75 1.40 16.32
N GLN A 313 12.46 0.91 17.54
CA GLN A 313 11.67 1.66 18.53
C GLN A 313 12.30 3.01 18.90
N ALA A 314 13.59 3.05 19.17
CA ALA A 314 14.28 4.28 19.57
C ALA A 314 14.29 5.32 18.41
N THR A 315 14.54 4.87 17.20
CA THR A 315 14.53 5.72 16.00
C THR A 315 13.11 6.26 15.74
N ALA A 316 12.11 5.40 15.81
CA ALA A 316 10.71 5.79 15.62
C ALA A 316 10.25 6.78 16.70
N ALA A 317 10.65 6.59 17.97
CA ALA A 317 10.33 7.51 19.05
C ALA A 317 10.88 8.92 18.78
N SER A 318 12.14 9.01 18.40
CA SER A 318 12.80 10.29 18.08
C SER A 318 12.12 10.98 16.89
N LEU A 319 11.79 10.21 15.86
CA LEU A 319 11.09 10.71 14.67
C LEU A 319 9.67 11.22 15.02
N ILE A 320 8.91 10.49 15.82
CA ILE A 320 7.56 10.87 16.24
C ILE A 320 7.59 12.19 17.01
N LEU A 321 8.53 12.37 17.93
CA LEU A 321 8.69 13.61 18.69
C LEU A 321 8.97 14.78 17.74
N TRP A 322 9.92 14.60 16.82
CA TRP A 322 10.24 15.64 15.82
C TRP A 322 9.02 16.00 14.95
N LEU A 323 8.27 15.00 14.45
CA LEU A 323 7.08 15.20 13.63
C LEU A 323 5.98 15.94 14.40
N ARG A 324 5.79 15.65 15.69
CA ARG A 324 4.82 16.35 16.55
C ARG A 324 5.13 17.83 16.67
N ASP A 325 6.40 18.17 16.80
CA ASP A 325 6.82 19.53 17.08
C ASP A 325 6.94 20.37 15.80
N ASN A 326 7.25 19.75 14.67
CA ASN A 326 7.62 20.47 13.44
C ASN A 326 6.57 20.40 12.33
N MET A 327 5.62 19.42 12.37
CA MET A 327 4.60 19.29 11.34
C MET A 327 3.25 19.87 11.79
N PRO A 328 2.51 20.58 10.90
CA PRO A 328 1.23 21.19 11.26
C PRO A 328 0.22 20.23 11.88
N PHE A 329 0.17 18.99 11.37
CA PHE A 329 -0.73 17.93 11.85
C PHE A 329 -0.27 17.29 13.17
N GLY A 330 0.96 17.53 13.60
CA GLY A 330 1.49 17.09 14.90
C GLY A 330 0.70 17.65 16.07
N LYS A 331 0.09 18.83 15.92
CA LYS A 331 -0.83 19.44 16.90
C LYS A 331 -2.05 18.57 17.22
N GLY A 332 -2.38 17.63 16.37
CA GLY A 332 -3.47 16.67 16.59
C GLY A 332 -3.09 15.50 17.52
N CYS A 333 -1.81 15.36 17.88
CA CYS A 333 -1.36 14.27 18.76
C CYS A 333 -1.65 14.62 20.21
N ALA A 334 -2.43 13.77 20.88
CA ALA A 334 -2.71 13.85 22.31
C ALA A 334 -2.04 12.68 23.03
N GLY A 335 -1.46 12.96 24.21
CA GLY A 335 -0.83 11.96 25.09
C GLY A 335 0.56 11.48 24.59
N GLU A 336 1.09 10.49 25.27
CA GLU A 336 2.36 9.86 24.92
C GLU A 336 2.15 8.89 23.74
N PRO A 337 3.12 8.79 22.80
CA PRO A 337 3.05 7.87 21.68
C PRO A 337 3.12 6.41 22.16
N ASP A 338 2.22 5.58 21.68
CA ASP A 338 2.22 4.14 21.92
C ASP A 338 3.00 3.43 20.80
N ILE A 339 4.30 3.32 20.96
CA ILE A 339 5.21 2.70 19.99
C ILE A 339 5.08 1.18 20.01
N ASP A 340 4.79 0.59 21.15
CA ASP A 340 4.64 -0.87 21.30
C ASP A 340 3.51 -1.41 20.44
N ARG A 341 2.46 -0.61 20.20
CA ARG A 341 1.35 -0.98 19.30
C ARG A 341 1.80 -1.27 17.87
N VAL A 342 2.79 -0.56 17.39
CA VAL A 342 3.28 -0.67 16.00
C VAL A 342 4.53 -1.53 15.89
N THR A 343 5.00 -2.14 16.99
CA THR A 343 6.21 -2.95 17.04
C THR A 343 5.87 -4.41 17.29
N ASP A 344 6.24 -5.29 16.36
CA ASP A 344 6.04 -6.74 16.52
C ASP A 344 6.96 -7.51 15.56
N ASP A 345 8.10 -8.02 16.06
CA ASP A 345 9.08 -8.76 15.25
C ASP A 345 8.46 -9.99 14.56
N SER A 346 7.45 -10.61 15.16
CA SER A 346 6.80 -11.80 14.59
C SER A 346 5.97 -11.52 13.33
N LYS A 347 5.67 -10.24 13.07
CA LYS A 347 4.89 -9.75 11.93
C LYS A 347 5.75 -9.02 10.89
N VAL A 348 7.05 -9.06 11.05
CA VAL A 348 8.02 -8.57 10.08
C VAL A 348 8.74 -9.77 9.50
N THR A 349 8.58 -9.99 8.19
CA THR A 349 9.24 -11.08 7.46
C THR A 349 10.57 -10.63 6.91
N ASP A 350 10.54 -9.90 5.80
CA ASP A 350 11.74 -9.42 5.10
C ASP A 350 12.04 -7.97 5.46
N HIS A 351 11.02 -7.10 5.51
CA HIS A 351 11.11 -5.68 5.82
C HIS A 351 9.98 -5.24 6.72
N HIS A 352 10.28 -4.28 7.60
CA HIS A 352 9.27 -3.60 8.39
C HIS A 352 8.42 -2.63 7.55
N ALA A 353 7.39 -2.05 8.15
CA ALA A 353 6.49 -1.08 7.53
C ALA A 353 7.22 0.13 6.92
N ILE A 354 6.56 0.78 5.97
CA ILE A 354 7.06 2.00 5.33
C ILE A 354 6.83 3.18 6.27
N ILE A 355 7.92 3.82 6.69
CA ILE A 355 7.90 5.04 7.50
C ILE A 355 8.88 6.07 6.94
N PRO A 356 8.77 7.37 7.30
CA PRO A 356 9.84 8.33 7.06
C PRO A 356 11.10 7.94 7.83
N THR A 357 12.25 8.40 7.37
CA THR A 357 13.50 8.31 8.12
C THR A 357 13.78 9.60 8.91
N VAL A 358 14.79 9.59 9.77
CA VAL A 358 15.20 10.79 10.51
C VAL A 358 15.76 11.89 9.60
N GLU A 359 16.13 11.57 8.37
CA GLU A 359 16.62 12.55 7.38
C GLU A 359 15.55 13.57 6.97
N ILE A 360 14.26 13.28 7.21
CA ILE A 360 13.18 14.25 7.01
C ILE A 360 13.42 15.56 7.80
N ALA A 361 14.07 15.46 8.96
CA ALA A 361 14.37 16.61 9.81
C ALA A 361 15.43 17.57 9.22
N ARG A 362 16.19 17.09 8.24
CA ARG A 362 17.27 17.84 7.59
C ARG A 362 16.96 18.28 6.17
N THR A 363 15.78 17.88 5.69
CA THR A 363 15.39 18.07 4.29
C THR A 363 14.38 19.21 4.17
N ASP A 364 14.62 20.13 3.24
CA ASP A 364 13.60 21.09 2.84
C ASP A 364 12.54 20.38 1.97
N LEU A 365 11.38 20.13 2.56
CA LEU A 365 10.29 19.43 1.89
C LEU A 365 9.72 20.23 0.70
N THR A 366 9.97 21.53 0.63
CA THR A 366 9.49 22.37 -0.48
C THR A 366 10.26 22.13 -1.77
N GLU A 367 11.50 21.62 -1.68
CA GLU A 367 12.33 21.26 -2.83
C GLU A 367 11.97 19.89 -3.45
N LEU A 368 11.18 19.09 -2.74
CA LEU A 368 10.74 17.80 -3.27
C LEU A 368 9.66 18.00 -4.35
N PRO A 369 9.67 17.17 -5.41
CA PRO A 369 8.55 17.06 -6.33
C PRO A 369 7.23 16.82 -5.57
N SER A 370 6.13 17.40 -6.05
CA SER A 370 4.85 17.37 -5.33
C SER A 370 4.40 15.98 -4.93
N GLY A 371 4.47 14.99 -5.85
CA GLY A 371 4.08 13.61 -5.56
C GLY A 371 4.93 12.94 -4.48
N GLU A 372 6.25 13.19 -4.47
CA GLU A 372 7.13 12.69 -3.42
C GLU A 372 6.81 13.34 -2.06
N ARG A 373 6.61 14.67 -2.05
CA ARG A 373 6.23 15.40 -0.84
C ARG A 373 4.89 14.91 -0.28
N ASP A 374 3.90 14.67 -1.12
CA ASP A 374 2.58 14.18 -0.72
C ASP A 374 2.68 12.79 -0.09
N VAL A 375 3.43 11.88 -0.70
CA VAL A 375 3.66 10.52 -0.18
C VAL A 375 4.43 10.58 1.14
N LEU A 376 5.50 11.36 1.23
CA LEU A 376 6.29 11.50 2.46
C LEU A 376 5.45 12.09 3.60
N THR A 377 4.64 13.10 3.30
CA THR A 377 3.70 13.69 4.26
C THR A 377 2.69 12.64 4.75
N LEU A 378 2.15 11.83 3.84
CA LEU A 378 1.20 10.78 4.20
C LEU A 378 1.83 9.70 5.08
N LEU A 379 3.08 9.32 4.84
CA LEU A 379 3.85 8.42 5.71
C LEU A 379 4.00 9.01 7.13
N ALA A 380 4.34 10.30 7.24
CA ALA A 380 4.48 11.01 8.50
C ALA A 380 3.16 11.08 9.27
N VAL A 381 2.07 11.43 8.59
CA VAL A 381 0.71 11.44 9.17
C VAL A 381 0.32 10.06 9.69
N ARG A 382 0.60 9.00 8.91
CA ARG A 382 0.27 7.64 9.31
C ARG A 382 1.05 7.19 10.55
N LEU A 383 2.32 7.52 10.64
CA LEU A 383 3.15 7.20 11.80
C LEU A 383 2.59 7.85 13.07
N LEU A 384 2.21 9.13 13.01
CA LEU A 384 1.57 9.83 14.12
C LEU A 384 0.19 9.23 14.45
N CYS A 385 -0.65 8.97 13.44
CA CYS A 385 -1.96 8.35 13.68
C CYS A 385 -1.83 6.99 14.37
N ALA A 386 -0.90 6.14 13.90
CA ALA A 386 -0.72 4.77 14.39
C ALA A 386 -0.26 4.70 15.85
N THR A 387 0.43 5.74 16.32
CA THR A 387 0.98 5.81 17.68
C THR A 387 0.18 6.72 18.63
N THR A 388 -0.86 7.41 18.11
CA THR A 388 -1.74 8.25 18.93
C THR A 388 -2.89 7.42 19.54
N GLN A 389 -3.60 7.99 20.51
CA GLN A 389 -4.72 7.36 21.20
C GLN A 389 -5.88 7.03 20.27
N ALA A 390 -6.70 6.04 20.67
CA ALA A 390 -7.88 5.61 19.94
C ALA A 390 -8.94 6.73 19.87
N HIS A 391 -9.74 6.72 18.81
CA HIS A 391 -10.93 7.56 18.69
C HIS A 391 -12.09 6.94 19.46
N ARG A 392 -12.70 7.68 20.41
CA ARG A 392 -13.81 7.22 21.20
C ARG A 392 -15.01 8.13 21.03
N PHE A 393 -16.18 7.54 20.86
CA PHE A 393 -17.44 8.27 20.72
C PHE A 393 -18.59 7.47 21.34
N GLU A 394 -19.60 8.18 21.80
CA GLU A 394 -20.86 7.61 22.25
C GLU A 394 -21.84 7.64 21.07
N THR A 395 -22.48 6.52 20.77
CA THR A 395 -23.66 6.46 19.91
C THR A 395 -24.88 6.40 20.78
N VAL A 396 -25.88 7.23 20.46
CA VAL A 396 -27.18 7.20 21.07
C VAL A 396 -28.18 6.72 20.03
N THR A 397 -28.89 5.65 20.32
CA THR A 397 -30.01 5.15 19.51
C THR A 397 -31.30 5.28 20.32
N ALA A 398 -32.19 6.14 19.87
CA ALA A 398 -33.52 6.28 20.49
C ALA A 398 -34.55 5.64 19.57
N MET A 399 -35.38 4.79 20.15
CA MET A 399 -36.58 4.24 19.50
C MET A 399 -37.80 5.05 19.94
N LEU A 400 -38.52 5.56 18.96
CA LEU A 400 -39.77 6.31 19.20
C LEU A 400 -40.95 5.51 18.66
N ASP A 401 -42.08 5.63 19.32
CA ASP A 401 -43.34 5.12 18.83
C ASP A 401 -44.25 6.30 18.49
N CYS A 402 -44.86 6.26 17.31
CA CYS A 402 -45.88 7.19 16.88
C CYS A 402 -47.02 6.41 16.24
N GLN A 403 -48.18 6.42 16.86
CA GLN A 403 -49.38 5.69 16.39
C GLN A 403 -49.15 4.19 16.17
N GLY A 404 -48.30 3.55 16.99
CA GLY A 404 -47.92 2.13 16.82
C GLY A 404 -46.83 1.85 15.78
N HIS A 405 -46.32 2.89 15.10
CA HIS A 405 -45.21 2.77 14.16
C HIS A 405 -43.89 3.14 14.86
N THR A 406 -42.86 2.33 14.60
CA THR A 406 -41.55 2.50 15.24
C THR A 406 -40.59 3.34 14.35
N PHE A 407 -39.97 4.34 14.98
CA PHE A 407 -38.96 5.20 14.37
C PHE A 407 -37.67 5.14 15.15
N THR A 408 -36.54 5.25 14.46
CA THR A 408 -35.21 5.22 15.08
C THR A 408 -34.48 6.54 14.81
N ALA A 409 -34.03 7.20 15.87
CA ALA A 409 -33.13 8.33 15.82
C ALA A 409 -31.73 7.87 16.24
N LYS A 410 -30.69 8.30 15.51
CA LYS A 410 -29.30 8.01 15.84
C LYS A 410 -28.54 9.30 15.99
N GLY A 411 -27.69 9.35 17.00
CA GLY A 411 -26.76 10.45 17.20
C GLY A 411 -25.39 9.97 17.64
N LYS A 412 -24.40 10.84 17.49
CA LYS A 412 -23.03 10.56 17.82
C LYS A 412 -22.42 11.74 18.56
N THR A 413 -21.75 11.46 19.67
CA THR A 413 -21.00 12.46 20.43
C THR A 413 -19.56 12.01 20.57
N ILE A 414 -18.61 12.82 20.10
CA ILE A 414 -17.18 12.52 20.20
C ILE A 414 -16.75 12.73 21.66
N LEU A 415 -16.24 11.66 22.29
CA LEU A 415 -15.67 11.69 23.64
C LEU A 415 -14.16 11.98 23.61
N GLN A 416 -13.47 11.47 22.59
CA GLN A 416 -12.04 11.63 22.40
C GLN A 416 -11.72 11.55 20.90
N SER A 417 -11.17 12.61 20.32
CA SER A 417 -10.82 12.64 18.89
C SER A 417 -9.73 11.64 18.55
N GLY A 418 -8.71 11.51 19.44
CA GLY A 418 -7.60 10.57 19.24
C GLY A 418 -6.92 10.79 17.89
N TRP A 419 -6.48 9.72 17.26
CA TRP A 419 -5.75 9.75 15.98
C TRP A 419 -6.51 10.44 14.82
N LYS A 420 -7.82 10.50 14.89
CA LYS A 420 -8.63 11.20 13.87
C LYS A 420 -8.39 12.70 13.82
N GLU A 421 -7.92 13.30 14.91
CA GLU A 421 -7.57 14.72 14.92
C GLU A 421 -6.35 15.01 14.04
N VAL A 422 -5.33 14.16 14.09
CA VAL A 422 -4.15 14.23 13.20
C VAL A 422 -4.58 14.17 11.74
N GLU A 423 -5.43 13.17 11.41
CA GLU A 423 -5.96 12.99 10.07
C GLU A 423 -6.82 14.18 9.61
N ARG A 424 -7.66 14.73 10.50
CA ARG A 424 -8.50 15.90 10.21
C ARG A 424 -7.66 17.12 9.85
N ILE A 425 -6.63 17.43 10.63
CA ILE A 425 -5.74 18.58 10.36
C ILE A 425 -5.03 18.40 9.02
N HIS A 426 -4.52 17.20 8.74
CA HIS A 426 -3.90 16.90 7.45
C HIS A 426 -4.88 17.07 6.28
N ARG A 427 -6.10 16.54 6.38
CA ARG A 427 -7.13 16.69 5.33
C ARG A 427 -7.50 18.14 5.08
N MET A 428 -7.58 18.97 6.13
CA MET A 428 -7.83 20.40 5.97
C MET A 428 -6.72 21.12 5.22
N SER A 429 -5.46 20.71 5.37
CA SER A 429 -4.33 21.31 4.64
C SER A 429 -4.34 20.99 3.14
N ILE A 430 -4.91 19.84 2.74
CA ILE A 430 -5.02 19.43 1.34
C ILE A 430 -6.23 20.08 0.65
N ARG A 431 -7.36 20.24 1.40
CA ARG A 431 -8.65 20.70 0.85
C ARG A 431 -8.82 22.20 0.72
N GLN A 432 -7.76 23.01 0.74
CA GLN A 432 -7.91 24.45 0.46
C GLN A 432 -8.46 24.76 -0.95
N SER A 433 -8.76 23.76 -1.77
CA SER A 433 -9.28 23.93 -3.14
C SER A 433 -10.54 23.16 -3.52
N GLU A 434 -11.12 22.28 -2.68
CA GLU A 434 -12.32 21.53 -3.08
C GLU A 434 -13.42 21.57 -2.02
N THR A 435 -14.61 22.01 -2.47
CA THR A 435 -15.89 21.99 -1.76
C THR A 435 -16.27 20.60 -1.27
N GLU A 436 -16.37 20.47 0.03
CA GLU A 436 -17.18 19.61 0.89
C GLU A 436 -17.86 18.36 0.26
N HIS A 437 -17.27 17.18 0.50
CA HIS A 437 -18.12 16.09 0.98
C HIS A 437 -18.16 16.17 2.52
N ARG A 438 -19.22 16.76 3.05
CA ARG A 438 -19.61 16.55 4.43
C ARG A 438 -19.83 15.04 4.58
N GLU A 439 -18.90 14.34 5.25
CA GLU A 439 -19.29 13.16 5.99
C GLU A 439 -20.45 13.68 6.86
N ASN A 440 -21.64 13.10 6.74
CA ASN A 440 -22.72 13.32 7.66
C ASN A 440 -22.15 12.93 9.04
N GLU A 441 -21.58 13.91 9.75
CA GLU A 441 -21.40 13.79 11.18
C GLU A 441 -22.82 13.63 11.69
N ASP A 442 -23.16 12.43 12.13
CA ASP A 442 -24.42 12.18 12.82
C ASP A 442 -24.51 13.25 13.90
N ALA A 443 -25.41 14.19 13.73
CA ALA A 443 -25.55 15.31 14.66
C ALA A 443 -25.80 14.74 16.05
N ALA A 444 -25.28 15.38 17.08
CA ALA A 444 -25.57 14.98 18.45
C ALA A 444 -27.07 15.06 18.67
N LEU A 445 -27.69 13.98 19.14
CA LEU A 445 -29.08 14.03 19.57
C LEU A 445 -29.20 14.84 20.87
N PRO A 446 -30.30 15.59 21.06
CA PRO A 446 -30.60 16.17 22.36
C PRO A 446 -30.70 15.07 23.42
N VAL A 447 -30.59 15.44 24.68
CA VAL A 447 -30.73 14.49 25.77
C VAL A 447 -32.18 13.98 25.82
N LEU A 448 -32.37 12.74 25.41
CA LEU A 448 -33.65 12.03 25.39
C LEU A 448 -33.78 11.14 26.62
N LYS A 449 -35.03 11.01 27.13
CA LYS A 449 -35.38 10.12 28.25
C LYS A 449 -36.46 9.16 27.82
N GLU A 450 -36.43 7.94 28.32
CA GLU A 450 -37.51 6.97 28.12
C GLU A 450 -38.81 7.53 28.70
N GLY A 451 -39.93 7.33 27.99
CA GLY A 451 -41.23 7.89 28.31
C GLY A 451 -41.41 9.36 27.94
N GLN A 452 -40.38 10.05 27.46
CA GLN A 452 -40.51 11.44 26.99
C GLN A 452 -41.47 11.49 25.80
N THR A 453 -42.46 12.41 25.87
CA THR A 453 -43.49 12.59 24.84
C THR A 453 -43.26 13.90 24.07
N PHE A 454 -43.44 13.84 22.75
CA PHE A 454 -43.54 14.98 21.86
C PHE A 454 -44.99 15.10 21.41
N GLU A 455 -45.68 16.15 21.79
CA GLU A 455 -47.13 16.29 21.59
C GLU A 455 -47.53 16.35 20.11
N THR A 456 -46.65 16.93 19.28
CA THR A 456 -46.90 17.05 17.84
C THR A 456 -45.60 16.82 17.08
N VAL A 457 -45.60 15.85 16.16
CA VAL A 457 -44.51 15.62 15.22
C VAL A 457 -44.90 16.03 13.82
N SER A 458 -43.93 16.38 12.99
CA SER A 458 -44.10 16.57 11.54
C SER A 458 -43.64 15.34 10.85
N ALA A 459 -44.48 14.68 10.08
CA ALA A 459 -44.14 13.49 9.33
C ALA A 459 -43.87 13.79 7.87
N SER A 460 -42.79 13.22 7.32
CA SER A 460 -42.38 13.35 5.94
C SER A 460 -42.06 12.00 5.35
N LEU A 461 -41.96 11.94 4.01
CA LEU A 461 -41.58 10.74 3.31
C LEU A 461 -40.28 10.99 2.51
N ARG A 462 -39.20 10.32 2.91
CA ARG A 462 -37.96 10.36 2.14
C ARG A 462 -37.97 9.28 1.06
N GLU A 463 -37.88 9.72 -0.19
CA GLU A 463 -37.80 8.86 -1.36
C GLU A 463 -36.35 8.69 -1.80
N GLY A 464 -36.00 7.49 -2.21
CA GLY A 464 -34.67 7.17 -2.73
C GLY A 464 -34.72 6.05 -3.76
N LYS A 465 -33.57 5.80 -4.37
CA LYS A 465 -33.39 4.67 -5.29
C LYS A 465 -32.15 3.89 -4.88
N THR A 466 -32.19 2.57 -5.06
CA THR A 466 -31.01 1.75 -4.90
C THR A 466 -30.00 2.12 -5.98
N SER A 467 -28.70 2.05 -5.67
CA SER A 467 -27.60 2.35 -6.60
C SER A 467 -26.80 1.09 -6.90
N PRO A 468 -26.21 1.00 -8.10
CA PRO A 468 -25.33 -0.12 -8.43
C PRO A 468 -24.10 -0.15 -7.53
N PRO A 469 -23.37 -1.29 -7.50
CA PRO A 469 -22.08 -1.32 -6.84
C PRO A 469 -21.14 -0.28 -7.48
N LYS A 470 -20.26 0.32 -6.69
CA LYS A 470 -19.26 1.26 -7.19
C LYS A 470 -18.16 0.51 -7.95
N HIS A 471 -17.51 1.20 -8.90
CA HIS A 471 -16.26 0.70 -9.49
C HIS A 471 -15.23 0.39 -8.42
N TYR A 472 -14.30 -0.50 -8.71
CA TYR A 472 -13.15 -0.72 -7.84
C TYR A 472 -12.25 0.52 -7.85
N THR A 473 -11.72 0.89 -6.68
CA THR A 473 -10.82 2.02 -6.46
C THR A 473 -9.56 1.57 -5.78
#